data_f9e3b8d5f4aea9da04f81259e8729133
#
_entry.id   f9e3b8d5f4aea9da04f81259e8729133
#
_cell.length_a   1.000
_cell.length_b   1.000
_cell.length_c   1.000
_cell.angle_alpha   90.00
_cell.angle_beta   90.00
_cell.angle_gamma   90.00
#
_symmetry.space_group_name_H-M   'P 1'
#
loop_
_entity.id
_entity.type
_entity.pdbx_description
1 polymer ?
#
loop_
_entity_poly.entity_id
_entity_poly.type
_entity_poly.pdbx_seq_one_letter_code
_entity_poly.pdbx_strand_id
1 'polypeptide(L)'
;MDNNDTASLESRLTDGSLYHHAPAHLPAQVLARVREEAAREERRLSQSRSRRNTWHLPFAAPWPFFGGAFAGATLSAVVLGAVLWMQTAAHIPADSPIAQEIVSSHVRSLMSDRPIDVLSSDKHTVKPWFNGRIDYAPPVIDPAGPGFALVGGRLDYIGHRPVAVVVYRYLKHPIDVYVFPDKTSAVPQKDAKAIVTRSDDGYALARWSDQGMTFWAVTDASAAVLHQFVQAIEAGTPR
;
A
#
# COMPACT_ATOMS: atom_id res chain seq x y z
N MET A 1 -6.71 -27.32 34.67
CA MET A 1 -5.64 -27.15 33.65
C MET A 1 -4.35 -27.12 34.42
N ASP A 2 -3.57 -28.18 34.30
CA ASP A 2 -2.61 -28.59 35.33
C ASP A 2 -1.29 -27.81 35.24
N ASN A 3 -0.90 -27.24 36.38
CA ASN A 3 0.41 -26.60 36.59
C ASN A 3 1.63 -27.53 36.32
N ASN A 4 1.39 -28.82 36.16
CA ASN A 4 2.43 -29.80 35.82
C ASN A 4 2.88 -29.81 34.39
N ASP A 5 2.00 -29.40 33.44
CA ASP A 5 2.33 -29.40 32.00
C ASP A 5 3.23 -28.21 31.62
N THR A 6 3.08 -27.07 32.28
CA THR A 6 3.93 -25.89 32.03
C THR A 6 5.36 -26.09 32.59
N ALA A 7 5.50 -26.69 33.76
CA ALA A 7 6.80 -27.03 34.33
C ALA A 7 7.58 -28.06 33.50
N SER A 8 6.87 -29.00 32.89
CA SER A 8 7.44 -29.99 31.97
C SER A 8 7.92 -29.37 30.65
N LEU A 9 7.20 -28.37 30.11
CA LEU A 9 7.60 -27.64 28.92
C LEU A 9 8.82 -26.73 29.17
N GLU A 10 8.84 -26.02 30.30
CA GLU A 10 9.97 -25.16 30.67
C GLU A 10 11.26 -25.97 30.85
N SER A 11 11.19 -27.15 31.48
CA SER A 11 12.36 -28.01 31.64
C SER A 11 12.88 -28.50 30.29
N ARG A 12 12.02 -28.86 29.34
CA ARG A 12 12.39 -29.32 28.00
C ARG A 12 12.93 -28.22 27.10
N LEU A 13 12.56 -26.97 27.34
CA LEU A 13 13.12 -25.80 26.65
C LEU A 13 14.52 -25.45 27.19
N THR A 14 14.75 -25.70 28.48
CA THR A 14 16.00 -25.35 29.16
C THR A 14 17.07 -26.43 28.99
N ASP A 15 16.71 -27.71 28.91
CA ASP A 15 17.64 -28.83 28.74
C ASP A 15 18.07 -29.07 27.28
N GLY A 16 17.51 -28.28 26.33
CA GLY A 16 17.85 -28.38 24.92
C GLY A 16 17.34 -29.65 24.22
N SER A 17 16.45 -30.44 24.87
CA SER A 17 15.94 -31.72 24.31
C SER A 17 15.12 -31.54 23.02
N LEU A 18 14.67 -30.28 22.76
CA LEU A 18 14.00 -29.89 21.52
C LEU A 18 14.97 -29.38 20.42
N TYR A 19 16.26 -29.27 20.76
CA TYR A 19 17.26 -28.79 19.82
C TYR A 19 17.73 -29.92 18.91
N HIS A 20 17.29 -29.93 17.67
CA HIS A 20 17.79 -30.84 16.66
C HIS A 20 19.06 -30.26 16.04
N HIS A 21 20.19 -30.92 16.21
CA HIS A 21 21.44 -30.53 15.56
C HIS A 21 21.26 -30.60 14.05
N ALA A 22 21.51 -29.47 13.39
CA ALA A 22 21.50 -29.44 11.94
C ALA A 22 22.57 -30.40 11.39
N PRO A 23 22.27 -31.17 10.33
CA PRO A 23 23.26 -32.03 9.68
C PRO A 23 24.53 -31.24 9.31
N ALA A 24 25.70 -31.84 9.54
CA ALA A 24 26.99 -31.15 9.35
C ALA A 24 27.20 -30.57 7.93
N HIS A 25 26.50 -31.11 6.92
CA HIS A 25 26.57 -30.66 5.53
C HIS A 25 25.65 -29.45 5.21
N LEU A 26 24.68 -29.17 6.07
CA LEU A 26 23.69 -28.09 5.82
C LEU A 26 24.31 -26.70 5.68
N PRO A 27 25.24 -26.27 6.55
CA PRO A 27 25.89 -24.97 6.40
C PRO A 27 26.64 -24.83 5.05
N ALA A 28 27.30 -25.89 4.61
CA ALA A 28 27.99 -25.89 3.34
C ALA A 28 27.05 -25.81 2.14
N GLN A 29 25.91 -26.48 2.18
CA GLN A 29 24.87 -26.42 1.12
C GLN A 29 24.21 -25.04 1.06
N VAL A 30 23.89 -24.44 2.20
CA VAL A 30 23.31 -23.08 2.25
C VAL A 30 24.30 -22.07 1.69
N LEU A 31 25.56 -22.11 2.09
CA LEU A 31 26.59 -21.22 1.57
C LEU A 31 26.81 -21.42 0.06
N ALA A 32 26.76 -22.64 -0.44
CA ALA A 32 26.89 -22.91 -1.88
C ALA A 32 25.71 -22.32 -2.66
N ARG A 33 24.49 -22.44 -2.19
CA ARG A 33 23.30 -21.82 -2.84
C ARG A 33 23.35 -20.30 -2.82
N VAL A 34 23.69 -19.69 -1.69
CA VAL A 34 23.83 -18.22 -1.60
C VAL A 34 24.90 -17.69 -2.57
N ARG A 35 26.05 -18.39 -2.70
CA ARG A 35 27.09 -18.02 -3.66
C ARG A 35 26.63 -18.20 -5.11
N GLU A 36 25.86 -19.22 -5.40
CA GLU A 36 25.31 -19.46 -6.75
C GLU A 36 24.30 -18.37 -7.14
N GLU A 37 23.42 -17.98 -6.22
CA GLU A 37 22.47 -16.88 -6.45
C GLU A 37 23.18 -15.53 -6.64
N ALA A 38 24.16 -15.22 -5.81
CA ALA A 38 24.99 -14.01 -5.97
C ALA A 38 25.70 -13.99 -7.33
N ALA A 39 26.27 -15.11 -7.76
CA ALA A 39 26.92 -15.20 -9.07
C ALA A 39 25.92 -15.09 -10.25
N ARG A 40 24.66 -15.55 -10.08
CA ARG A 40 23.60 -15.36 -11.09
C ARG A 40 23.20 -13.89 -11.20
N GLU A 41 23.14 -13.19 -10.08
CA GLU A 41 22.77 -11.77 -10.03
C GLU A 41 23.87 -10.88 -10.65
N GLU A 42 25.15 -11.17 -10.37
CA GLU A 42 26.27 -10.51 -11.03
C GLU A 42 26.28 -10.73 -12.54
N ARG A 43 25.96 -11.93 -13.02
CA ARG A 43 25.85 -12.24 -14.45
C ARG A 43 24.69 -11.48 -15.10
N ARG A 44 23.54 -11.31 -14.41
CA ARG A 44 22.41 -10.49 -14.88
C ARG A 44 22.79 -9.03 -15.01
N LEU A 45 23.49 -8.49 -14.01
CA LEU A 45 23.94 -7.11 -14.00
C LEU A 45 25.03 -6.85 -15.07
N SER A 46 25.94 -7.79 -15.29
CA SER A 46 26.98 -7.67 -16.33
C SER A 46 26.40 -7.80 -17.75
N GLN A 47 25.40 -8.65 -17.97
CA GLN A 47 24.71 -8.75 -19.25
C GLN A 47 23.89 -7.49 -19.58
N SER A 48 23.30 -6.85 -18.58
CA SER A 48 22.61 -5.56 -18.78
C SER A 48 23.57 -4.43 -19.11
N ARG A 49 24.80 -4.45 -18.57
CA ARG A 49 25.86 -3.50 -18.90
C ARG A 49 26.44 -3.73 -20.30
N SER A 50 26.62 -4.98 -20.74
CA SER A 50 27.15 -5.31 -22.06
C SER A 50 26.20 -4.92 -23.19
N ARG A 51 24.87 -4.96 -23.00
CA ARG A 51 23.91 -4.50 -23.99
C ARG A 51 23.87 -2.99 -24.21
N ARG A 52 24.45 -2.19 -23.30
CA ARG A 52 24.51 -0.73 -23.45
C ARG A 52 25.73 -0.24 -24.25
N ASN A 53 26.70 -1.10 -24.55
CA ASN A 53 27.98 -0.65 -25.09
C ASN A 53 28.26 -1.09 -26.52
N THR A 54 27.27 -1.56 -27.30
CA THR A 54 27.46 -2.00 -28.69
C THR A 54 26.67 -1.18 -29.71
N TRP A 55 26.51 0.12 -29.46
CA TRP A 55 26.05 1.04 -30.51
C TRP A 55 27.21 1.91 -30.99
N HIS A 56 28.20 1.29 -31.58
CA HIS A 56 29.14 1.98 -32.48
C HIS A 56 28.52 1.98 -33.87
N LEU A 57 27.85 3.07 -34.23
CA LEU A 57 27.46 3.35 -35.60
C LEU A 57 28.71 3.94 -36.30
N PRO A 58 29.14 3.39 -37.46
CA PRO A 58 30.17 4.02 -38.25
C PRO A 58 29.53 5.22 -38.97
N PHE A 59 29.82 6.42 -38.51
CA PHE A 59 29.50 7.66 -39.22
C PHE A 59 30.53 7.91 -40.31
N ALA A 60 30.21 7.59 -41.53
CA ALA A 60 30.90 8.15 -42.70
C ALA A 60 29.95 8.17 -43.91
N ALA A 61 29.16 9.24 -44.07
CA ALA A 61 28.68 9.76 -45.35
C ALA A 61 28.03 11.14 -45.15
N PRO A 62 28.36 12.17 -45.97
CA PRO A 62 27.79 13.49 -45.90
C PRO A 62 26.50 13.54 -46.73
N TRP A 63 25.34 13.67 -46.03
CA TRP A 63 24.06 13.95 -46.73
C TRP A 63 23.43 15.21 -46.09
N PRO A 64 23.18 16.28 -46.92
CA PRO A 64 22.71 17.58 -46.45
C PRO A 64 21.19 17.71 -46.30
N PHE A 65 20.41 16.63 -46.09
CA PHE A 65 18.94 16.72 -46.07
C PHE A 65 18.27 16.22 -44.78
N PHE A 66 18.96 16.08 -43.65
CA PHE A 66 18.35 15.55 -42.40
C PHE A 66 18.18 16.60 -41.27
N GLY A 67 17.98 17.88 -41.61
CA GLY A 67 17.70 18.90 -40.57
C GLY A 67 16.34 18.77 -39.89
N GLY A 68 15.38 18.03 -40.44
CA GLY A 68 14.02 17.89 -39.88
C GLY A 68 13.76 16.66 -39.03
N ALA A 69 14.56 15.59 -39.19
CA ALA A 69 14.30 14.30 -38.52
C ALA A 69 14.76 14.30 -37.04
N PHE A 70 15.79 15.07 -36.70
CA PHE A 70 16.30 15.12 -35.32
C PHE A 70 15.38 15.91 -34.36
N ALA A 71 14.69 16.95 -34.84
CA ALA A 71 13.77 17.73 -34.00
C ALA A 71 12.50 16.90 -33.64
N GLY A 72 12.04 16.04 -34.53
CA GLY A 72 10.89 15.18 -34.28
C GLY A 72 11.18 14.03 -33.29
N ALA A 73 12.38 13.42 -33.37
CA ALA A 73 12.76 12.30 -32.50
C ALA A 73 12.97 12.74 -31.04
N THR A 74 13.54 13.93 -30.82
CA THR A 74 13.72 14.47 -29.46
C THR A 74 12.40 14.87 -28.81
N LEU A 75 11.48 15.48 -29.59
CA LEU A 75 10.15 15.84 -29.08
C LEU A 75 9.34 14.60 -28.72
N SER A 76 9.38 13.54 -29.55
CA SER A 76 8.71 12.26 -29.28
C SER A 76 9.28 11.56 -28.06
N ALA A 77 10.59 11.60 -27.85
CA ALA A 77 11.23 11.00 -26.66
C ALA A 77 10.87 11.74 -25.38
N VAL A 78 10.77 13.07 -25.42
CA VAL A 78 10.34 13.89 -24.27
C VAL A 78 8.87 13.66 -23.96
N VAL A 79 8.00 13.62 -24.95
CA VAL A 79 6.58 13.34 -24.75
C VAL A 79 6.37 11.92 -24.25
N LEU A 80 7.05 10.91 -24.81
CA LEU A 80 6.98 9.54 -24.35
C LEU A 80 7.54 9.40 -22.93
N GLY A 81 8.64 10.06 -22.62
CA GLY A 81 9.23 10.12 -21.27
C GLY A 81 8.30 10.79 -20.25
N ALA A 82 7.63 11.89 -20.65
CA ALA A 82 6.65 12.56 -19.80
C ALA A 82 5.40 11.70 -19.57
N VAL A 83 4.90 11.03 -20.62
CA VAL A 83 3.74 10.11 -20.49
C VAL A 83 4.10 8.91 -19.61
N LEU A 84 5.27 8.30 -19.79
CA LEU A 84 5.75 7.20 -18.93
C LEU A 84 5.95 7.68 -17.48
N TRP A 85 6.50 8.88 -17.29
CA TRP A 85 6.66 9.46 -15.96
C TRP A 85 5.32 9.78 -15.29
N MET A 86 4.34 10.30 -16.04
CA MET A 86 2.98 10.50 -15.54
C MET A 86 2.29 9.18 -15.19
N GLN A 87 2.51 8.11 -15.95
CA GLN A 87 1.95 6.78 -15.65
C GLN A 87 2.59 6.17 -14.40
N THR A 88 3.91 6.34 -14.20
CA THR A 88 4.57 5.84 -12.99
C THR A 88 4.22 6.64 -11.74
N ALA A 89 3.94 7.94 -11.88
CA ALA A 89 3.48 8.78 -10.77
C ALA A 89 2.04 8.47 -10.33
N ALA A 90 1.23 7.82 -11.16
CA ALA A 90 -0.15 7.47 -10.88
C ALA A 90 -0.35 6.07 -10.28
N HIS A 91 0.71 5.29 -10.07
CA HIS A 91 0.61 3.98 -9.45
C HIS A 91 0.89 4.10 -7.95
N ILE A 92 -0.07 3.62 -7.13
CA ILE A 92 0.29 3.23 -5.76
C ILE A 92 1.08 1.93 -5.93
N PRO A 93 2.35 1.85 -5.53
CA PRO A 93 2.97 0.54 -5.41
C PRO A 93 2.18 -0.22 -4.35
N ALA A 94 1.48 -1.30 -4.75
CA ALA A 94 0.78 -2.18 -3.80
C ALA A 94 1.74 -2.65 -2.70
N ASP A 95 3.03 -2.71 -3.01
CA ASP A 95 4.13 -3.07 -2.13
C ASP A 95 4.68 -1.91 -1.29
N SER A 96 4.03 -0.73 -1.28
CA SER A 96 4.49 0.33 -0.40
C SER A 96 4.36 -0.11 1.07
N PRO A 97 5.34 0.18 1.95
CA PRO A 97 5.30 -0.23 3.36
C PRO A 97 4.01 0.19 4.06
N ILE A 98 3.48 1.37 3.73
CA ILE A 98 2.23 1.86 4.32
C ILE A 98 1.01 1.11 3.81
N ALA A 99 0.98 0.67 2.55
CA ALA A 99 -0.11 -0.14 2.01
C ALA A 99 -0.15 -1.52 2.69
N GLN A 100 1.01 -2.16 2.87
CA GLN A 100 1.13 -3.44 3.58
C GLN A 100 0.71 -3.31 5.05
N GLU A 101 1.09 -2.21 5.72
CA GLU A 101 0.71 -1.95 7.11
C GLU A 101 -0.80 -1.77 7.24
N ILE A 102 -1.45 -1.05 6.31
CA ILE A 102 -2.90 -0.86 6.24
C ILE A 102 -3.63 -2.19 6.03
N VAL A 103 -3.18 -3.03 5.07
CA VAL A 103 -3.77 -4.36 4.87
C VAL A 103 -3.62 -5.22 6.12
N SER A 104 -2.43 -5.24 6.72
CA SER A 104 -2.18 -6.00 7.95
C SER A 104 -3.05 -5.53 9.11
N SER A 105 -3.28 -4.21 9.25
CA SER A 105 -4.17 -3.64 10.23
C SER A 105 -5.63 -4.05 9.99
N HIS A 106 -6.10 -3.97 8.75
CA HIS A 106 -7.44 -4.41 8.37
C HIS A 106 -7.66 -5.90 8.72
N VAL A 107 -6.73 -6.77 8.33
CA VAL A 107 -6.79 -8.21 8.66
C VAL A 107 -6.85 -8.43 10.16
N ARG A 108 -6.02 -7.74 10.96
CA ARG A 108 -6.09 -7.82 12.42
C ARG A 108 -7.45 -7.40 12.96
N SER A 109 -8.07 -6.36 12.38
CA SER A 109 -9.39 -5.91 12.80
C SER A 109 -10.48 -6.94 12.53
N LEU A 110 -10.38 -7.67 11.40
CA LEU A 110 -11.32 -8.75 11.06
C LEU A 110 -11.24 -9.95 12.03
N MET A 111 -10.08 -10.15 12.66
CA MET A 111 -9.86 -11.23 13.65
C MET A 111 -10.12 -10.76 15.09
N SER A 112 -10.41 -9.48 15.31
CA SER A 112 -10.62 -8.90 16.64
C SER A 112 -12.05 -9.10 17.12
N ASP A 113 -12.21 -9.42 18.40
CA ASP A 113 -13.53 -9.42 19.07
C ASP A 113 -14.12 -8.00 19.17
N ARG A 114 -13.29 -6.98 19.07
CA ARG A 114 -13.70 -5.56 19.12
C ARG A 114 -13.08 -4.77 17.95
N PRO A 115 -13.61 -4.96 16.74
CA PRO A 115 -13.08 -4.29 15.55
C PRO A 115 -13.42 -2.80 15.46
N ILE A 116 -14.31 -2.30 16.34
CA ILE A 116 -14.86 -0.93 16.34
C ILE A 116 -14.87 -0.41 17.78
N ASP A 117 -14.32 0.78 18.00
CA ASP A 117 -14.30 1.43 19.31
C ASP A 117 -15.55 2.25 19.58
N VAL A 118 -16.07 2.93 18.56
CA VAL A 118 -17.35 3.64 18.60
C VAL A 118 -18.27 3.10 17.53
N LEU A 119 -19.34 2.42 17.95
CA LEU A 119 -20.35 1.86 17.06
C LEU A 119 -21.48 2.88 16.87
N SER A 120 -21.60 3.45 15.68
CA SER A 120 -22.68 4.35 15.30
C SER A 120 -22.78 4.50 13.78
N SER A 121 -23.99 4.59 13.26
CA SER A 121 -24.27 4.95 11.88
C SER A 121 -24.41 6.47 11.67
N ASP A 122 -24.28 7.25 12.73
CA ASP A 122 -24.39 8.71 12.69
C ASP A 122 -23.01 9.35 12.76
N LYS A 123 -22.65 10.10 11.70
CA LYS A 123 -21.40 10.87 11.64
C LYS A 123 -21.25 11.90 12.76
N HIS A 124 -22.38 12.43 13.27
CA HIS A 124 -22.39 13.39 14.39
C HIS A 124 -22.05 12.73 15.73
N THR A 125 -22.04 11.41 15.80
CA THR A 125 -21.55 10.62 16.92
C THR A 125 -20.10 10.18 16.69
N VAL A 126 -19.78 9.66 15.49
CA VAL A 126 -18.47 9.11 15.17
C VAL A 126 -17.41 10.20 15.08
N LYS A 127 -17.69 11.31 14.40
CA LYS A 127 -16.69 12.39 14.22
C LYS A 127 -16.25 13.00 15.56
N PRO A 128 -17.11 13.42 16.48
CA PRO A 128 -16.68 13.98 17.77
C PRO A 128 -15.96 12.98 18.67
N TRP A 129 -16.20 11.67 18.47
CA TRP A 129 -15.52 10.66 19.27
C TRP A 129 -13.98 10.70 19.11
N PHE A 130 -13.49 11.10 17.93
CA PHE A 130 -12.06 11.26 17.68
C PHE A 130 -11.44 12.48 18.38
N ASN A 131 -12.24 13.46 18.80
CA ASN A 131 -11.75 14.68 19.43
C ASN A 131 -11.00 14.37 20.72
N GLY A 132 -9.79 14.92 20.86
CA GLY A 132 -8.93 14.72 22.01
C GLY A 132 -8.23 13.35 22.08
N ARG A 133 -8.48 12.46 21.11
CA ARG A 133 -7.80 11.16 20.97
C ARG A 133 -6.70 11.18 19.91
N ILE A 134 -6.84 12.09 18.94
CA ILE A 134 -5.83 12.37 17.91
C ILE A 134 -5.68 13.88 17.77
N ASP A 135 -4.60 14.31 17.13
CA ASP A 135 -4.18 15.72 16.98
C ASP A 135 -4.81 16.43 15.77
N TYR A 136 -5.79 15.82 15.10
CA TYR A 136 -6.53 16.34 13.96
C TYR A 136 -8.01 15.91 14.01
N ALA A 137 -8.85 16.54 13.19
CA ALA A 137 -10.26 16.20 13.08
C ALA A 137 -10.53 15.44 11.76
N PRO A 138 -10.67 14.11 11.79
CA PRO A 138 -10.92 13.34 10.60
C PRO A 138 -12.31 13.68 10.03
N PRO A 139 -12.44 13.89 8.71
CA PRO A 139 -13.77 13.97 8.10
C PRO A 139 -14.45 12.60 8.15
N VAL A 140 -15.68 12.58 8.64
CA VAL A 140 -16.58 11.42 8.57
C VAL A 140 -17.68 11.77 7.59
N ILE A 141 -17.74 11.06 6.47
CA ILE A 141 -18.57 11.38 5.33
C ILE A 141 -19.66 10.29 5.20
N ASP A 142 -20.90 10.70 5.01
CA ASP A 142 -21.96 9.76 4.65
C ASP A 142 -21.86 9.46 3.15
N PRO A 143 -21.66 8.19 2.74
CA PRO A 143 -21.59 7.85 1.34
C PRO A 143 -22.91 8.20 0.62
N ALA A 144 -22.82 8.85 -0.53
CA ALA A 144 -24.00 9.15 -1.34
C ALA A 144 -24.55 7.88 -2.02
N GLY A 145 -25.83 7.66 -1.95
CA GLY A 145 -26.52 6.53 -2.60
C GLY A 145 -26.59 5.26 -1.75
N PRO A 146 -27.33 4.26 -2.24
CA PRO A 146 -27.57 3.02 -1.53
C PRO A 146 -26.36 2.07 -1.56
N GLY A 147 -26.31 1.19 -0.55
CA GLY A 147 -25.37 0.05 -0.53
C GLY A 147 -24.17 0.21 0.40
N PHE A 148 -23.79 1.43 0.74
CA PHE A 148 -22.72 1.69 1.70
C PHE A 148 -23.30 2.30 2.98
N ALA A 149 -22.85 1.82 4.13
CA ALA A 149 -23.32 2.31 5.41
C ALA A 149 -22.15 2.59 6.34
N LEU A 150 -22.17 3.74 7.03
CA LEU A 150 -21.30 4.00 8.16
C LEU A 150 -21.64 3.03 9.29
N VAL A 151 -20.62 2.41 9.89
CA VAL A 151 -20.77 1.45 10.99
C VAL A 151 -20.18 2.03 12.28
N GLY A 152 -19.12 2.82 12.17
CA GLY A 152 -18.48 3.40 13.32
C GLY A 152 -17.05 3.86 13.06
N GLY A 153 -16.23 3.85 14.10
CA GLY A 153 -14.83 4.23 14.02
C GLY A 153 -13.97 3.54 15.08
N ARG A 154 -12.67 3.53 14.85
CA ARG A 154 -11.65 3.09 15.79
C ARG A 154 -10.37 3.90 15.64
N LEU A 155 -9.49 3.77 16.62
CA LEU A 155 -8.10 4.22 16.50
C LEU A 155 -7.23 3.07 16.04
N ASP A 156 -6.21 3.42 15.26
CA ASP A 156 -5.15 2.50 14.88
C ASP A 156 -3.79 3.21 14.92
N TYR A 157 -2.70 2.47 14.69
CA TYR A 157 -1.35 3.01 14.70
C TYR A 157 -0.66 2.62 13.40
N ILE A 158 -0.53 3.58 12.47
CA ILE A 158 -0.01 3.39 11.12
C ILE A 158 1.06 4.45 10.84
N GLY A 159 2.16 4.06 10.25
CA GLY A 159 3.25 4.99 9.92
C GLY A 159 3.80 5.71 11.15
N HIS A 160 3.92 4.99 12.27
CA HIS A 160 4.43 5.48 13.56
C HIS A 160 3.59 6.61 14.18
N ARG A 161 2.28 6.63 13.93
CA ARG A 161 1.36 7.62 14.50
C ARG A 161 -0.04 7.07 14.72
N PRO A 162 -0.81 7.62 15.67
CA PRO A 162 -2.23 7.33 15.81
C PRO A 162 -2.99 7.80 14.57
N VAL A 163 -3.90 6.97 14.08
CA VAL A 163 -4.69 7.22 12.86
C VAL A 163 -6.16 6.92 13.13
N ALA A 164 -7.03 7.80 12.64
CA ALA A 164 -8.47 7.54 12.63
C ALA A 164 -8.80 6.53 11.54
N VAL A 165 -9.60 5.54 11.92
CA VAL A 165 -10.20 4.58 10.98
C VAL A 165 -11.70 4.74 11.06
N VAL A 166 -12.31 5.15 9.94
CA VAL A 166 -13.76 5.19 9.78
C VAL A 166 -14.19 3.89 9.12
N VAL A 167 -15.09 3.17 9.76
CA VAL A 167 -15.53 1.84 9.32
C VAL A 167 -16.86 1.95 8.62
N TYR A 168 -16.86 1.52 7.37
CA TYR A 168 -18.05 1.39 6.54
C TYR A 168 -18.33 -0.08 6.25
N ARG A 169 -19.48 -0.36 5.65
CA ARG A 169 -19.88 -1.71 5.26
C ARG A 169 -20.60 -1.68 3.91
N TYR A 170 -20.26 -2.62 3.08
CA TYR A 170 -20.99 -2.97 1.86
C TYR A 170 -21.47 -4.42 1.99
N LEU A 171 -22.78 -4.62 2.13
CA LEU A 171 -23.36 -5.93 2.46
C LEU A 171 -22.71 -6.51 3.73
N LYS A 172 -21.92 -7.58 3.59
CA LYS A 172 -21.16 -8.20 4.67
C LYS A 172 -19.66 -7.83 4.69
N HIS A 173 -19.20 -7.06 3.70
CA HIS A 173 -17.81 -6.68 3.53
C HIS A 173 -17.52 -5.38 4.28
N PRO A 174 -16.65 -5.36 5.27
CA PRO A 174 -16.18 -4.13 5.89
C PRO A 174 -15.28 -3.36 4.94
N ILE A 175 -15.34 -2.04 5.03
CA ILE A 175 -14.47 -1.10 4.32
C ILE A 175 -13.87 -0.20 5.38
N ASP A 176 -12.59 -0.34 5.64
CA ASP A 176 -11.87 0.51 6.57
C ASP A 176 -11.25 1.68 5.84
N VAL A 177 -11.54 2.89 6.29
CA VAL A 177 -10.99 4.14 5.74
C VAL A 177 -10.05 4.76 6.76
N TYR A 178 -8.77 4.68 6.50
CA TYR A 178 -7.71 5.30 7.27
C TYR A 178 -7.55 6.75 6.82
N VAL A 179 -7.63 7.68 7.76
CA VAL A 179 -7.58 9.11 7.50
C VAL A 179 -6.45 9.74 8.28
N PHE A 180 -5.55 10.43 7.61
CA PHE A 180 -4.46 11.15 8.27
C PHE A 180 -4.06 12.41 7.50
N PRO A 181 -3.53 13.43 8.21
CA PRO A 181 -3.09 14.66 7.57
C PRO A 181 -2.02 14.41 6.53
N ASP A 182 -2.13 15.06 5.38
CA ASP A 182 -1.10 15.03 4.37
C ASP A 182 0.08 15.90 4.81
N LYS A 183 1.20 15.27 5.19
CA LYS A 183 2.41 15.96 5.65
C LYS A 183 3.25 16.50 4.49
N THR A 184 2.92 16.12 3.25
CA THR A 184 3.81 16.32 2.10
C THR A 184 3.47 17.59 1.31
N SER A 185 2.31 18.20 1.53
CA SER A 185 1.86 19.32 0.69
C SER A 185 1.80 20.61 1.49
N ALA A 186 2.84 21.46 1.30
CA ALA A 186 2.73 22.91 1.58
C ALA A 186 1.69 23.60 0.68
N VAL A 187 1.16 22.90 -0.31
CA VAL A 187 0.04 23.31 -1.18
C VAL A 187 -1.03 22.22 -1.06
N PRO A 188 -2.28 22.56 -0.71
CA PRO A 188 -3.38 21.62 -0.76
C PRO A 188 -3.44 21.02 -2.17
N GLN A 189 -3.10 19.75 -2.29
CA GLN A 189 -3.24 19.04 -3.56
C GLN A 189 -4.73 18.75 -3.73
N LYS A 190 -5.42 19.74 -4.31
CA LYS A 190 -6.83 19.66 -4.62
C LYS A 190 -6.98 18.59 -5.71
N ASP A 191 -7.79 17.57 -5.42
CA ASP A 191 -8.32 16.62 -6.40
C ASP A 191 -7.31 15.62 -7.01
N ALA A 192 -6.47 14.98 -6.20
CA ALA A 192 -5.82 13.76 -6.67
C ALA A 192 -6.90 12.69 -6.85
N LYS A 193 -7.21 12.38 -8.13
CA LYS A 193 -8.16 11.31 -8.50
C LYS A 193 -7.81 10.04 -7.73
N ALA A 194 -8.83 9.39 -7.18
CA ALA A 194 -8.62 8.17 -6.42
C ALA A 194 -7.96 7.09 -7.29
N ILE A 195 -6.91 6.50 -6.75
CA ILE A 195 -6.20 5.37 -7.35
C ILE A 195 -6.67 4.12 -6.64
N VAL A 196 -7.22 3.16 -7.39
CA VAL A 196 -7.64 1.86 -6.86
C VAL A 196 -6.69 0.80 -7.37
N THR A 197 -6.16 -0.02 -6.48
CA THR A 197 -5.27 -1.14 -6.77
C THR A 197 -5.71 -2.38 -6.01
N ARG A 198 -5.04 -3.50 -6.23
CA ARG A 198 -5.23 -4.73 -5.47
C ARG A 198 -3.88 -5.13 -4.87
N SER A 199 -3.88 -5.53 -3.60
CA SER A 199 -2.70 -6.13 -2.97
C SER A 199 -2.50 -7.57 -3.45
N ASP A 200 -1.29 -8.11 -3.27
CA ASP A 200 -0.97 -9.51 -3.58
C ASP A 200 -1.81 -10.47 -2.74
N ASP A 201 -2.21 -10.06 -1.53
CA ASP A 201 -3.11 -10.80 -0.63
C ASP A 201 -4.58 -10.77 -1.06
N GLY A 202 -4.90 -10.12 -2.19
CA GLY A 202 -6.24 -10.09 -2.77
C GLY A 202 -7.15 -8.99 -2.26
N TYR A 203 -6.73 -8.15 -1.29
CA TYR A 203 -7.50 -7.00 -0.82
C TYR A 203 -7.51 -5.87 -1.84
N ALA A 204 -8.65 -5.19 -2.00
CA ALA A 204 -8.73 -3.97 -2.77
C ALA A 204 -8.29 -2.78 -1.90
N LEU A 205 -7.46 -1.91 -2.46
CA LEU A 205 -6.94 -0.70 -1.83
C LEU A 205 -7.29 0.51 -2.71
N ALA A 206 -7.70 1.61 -2.07
CA ALA A 206 -7.86 2.89 -2.73
C ALA A 206 -7.11 3.96 -1.95
N ARG A 207 -6.53 4.93 -2.66
CA ARG A 207 -5.91 6.11 -2.06
C ARG A 207 -6.37 7.35 -2.79
N TRP A 208 -6.72 8.40 -2.02
CA TRP A 208 -6.99 9.74 -2.54
C TRP A 208 -6.59 10.78 -1.49
N SER A 209 -6.53 12.04 -1.91
CA SER A 209 -6.30 13.17 -1.00
C SER A 209 -7.40 14.20 -1.22
N ASP A 210 -7.95 14.71 -0.13
CA ASP A 210 -8.96 15.77 -0.13
C ASP A 210 -8.78 16.64 1.11
N GLN A 211 -8.92 17.98 0.94
CA GLN A 211 -8.88 18.96 2.02
C GLN A 211 -7.66 18.82 2.96
N GLY A 212 -6.48 18.49 2.43
CA GLY A 212 -5.24 18.33 3.20
C GLY A 212 -5.19 17.04 4.02
N MET A 213 -6.08 16.10 3.75
CA MET A 213 -6.09 14.75 4.32
C MET A 213 -5.79 13.71 3.25
N THR A 214 -5.06 12.68 3.63
CA THR A 214 -4.86 11.48 2.83
C THR A 214 -5.77 10.38 3.35
N PHE A 215 -6.49 9.77 2.44
CA PHE A 215 -7.40 8.65 2.71
C PHE A 215 -6.86 7.38 2.09
N TRP A 216 -6.95 6.30 2.85
CA TRP A 216 -6.71 4.96 2.36
C TRP A 216 -7.90 4.09 2.72
N ALA A 217 -8.54 3.50 1.72
CA ALA A 217 -9.60 2.53 1.94
C ALA A 217 -9.10 1.12 1.61
N VAL A 218 -9.50 0.16 2.43
CA VAL A 218 -9.19 -1.27 2.23
C VAL A 218 -10.42 -2.11 2.48
N THR A 219 -10.59 -3.16 1.68
CA THR A 219 -11.71 -4.12 1.81
C THR A 219 -11.35 -5.45 1.14
N ASP A 220 -12.00 -6.52 1.57
CA ASP A 220 -12.02 -7.84 0.93
C ASP A 220 -12.99 -7.92 -0.28
N ALA A 221 -13.81 -6.88 -0.50
CA ALA A 221 -14.67 -6.78 -1.67
C ALA A 221 -13.87 -6.53 -2.96
N SER A 222 -14.54 -6.59 -4.12
CA SER A 222 -13.87 -6.35 -5.41
C SER A 222 -13.41 -4.89 -5.57
N ALA A 223 -12.37 -4.68 -6.40
CA ALA A 223 -11.90 -3.34 -6.74
C ALA A 223 -13.00 -2.46 -7.38
N ALA A 224 -13.95 -3.06 -8.10
CA ALA A 224 -15.09 -2.35 -8.67
C ALA A 224 -16.02 -1.78 -7.56
N VAL A 225 -16.27 -2.55 -6.50
CA VAL A 225 -17.04 -2.10 -5.33
C VAL A 225 -16.32 -0.98 -4.62
N LEU A 226 -15.00 -1.11 -4.42
CA LEU A 226 -14.21 -0.06 -3.78
C LEU A 226 -14.20 1.23 -4.61
N HIS A 227 -14.14 1.13 -5.94
CA HIS A 227 -14.24 2.29 -6.82
C HIS A 227 -15.60 3.01 -6.69
N GLN A 228 -16.72 2.24 -6.64
CA GLN A 228 -18.05 2.79 -6.40
C GLN A 228 -18.14 3.45 -5.01
N PHE A 229 -17.53 2.84 -3.99
CA PHE A 229 -17.47 3.41 -2.66
C PHE A 229 -16.77 4.78 -2.64
N VAL A 230 -15.60 4.88 -3.28
CA VAL A 230 -14.86 6.15 -3.37
C VAL A 230 -15.70 7.22 -4.06
N GLN A 231 -16.36 6.89 -5.18
CA GLN A 231 -17.27 7.83 -5.85
C GLN A 231 -18.43 8.27 -4.94
N ALA A 232 -18.98 7.35 -4.14
CA ALA A 232 -20.05 7.68 -3.17
C ALA A 232 -19.55 8.61 -2.05
N ILE A 233 -18.32 8.43 -1.58
CA ILE A 233 -17.67 9.32 -0.61
C ILE A 233 -17.42 10.71 -1.22
N GLU A 234 -16.85 10.79 -2.42
CA GLU A 234 -16.61 12.06 -3.13
C GLU A 234 -17.90 12.84 -3.36
N ALA A 235 -19.00 12.14 -3.73
CA ALA A 235 -20.31 12.76 -3.92
C ALA A 235 -20.98 13.20 -2.61
N GLY A 236 -20.68 12.54 -1.49
CA GLY A 236 -21.18 12.89 -0.15
C GLY A 236 -20.36 13.98 0.56
N THR A 237 -19.21 14.36 0.01
CA THR A 237 -18.35 15.40 0.59
C THR A 237 -18.97 16.78 0.36
N PRO A 238 -19.24 17.59 1.41
CA PRO A 238 -19.69 18.97 1.25
C PRO A 238 -18.60 19.79 0.55
N ARG A 239 -18.98 20.51 -0.49
CA ARG A 239 -18.11 21.45 -1.22
C ARG A 239 -18.08 22.82 -0.58
#